data_a18d2bd30f781fccc1e5221622d15b22
#
_entry.id   a18d2bd30f781fccc1e5221622d15b22
#
_cell.length_a   1.000
_cell.length_b   1.000
_cell.length_c   1.000
_cell.angle_alpha   90.00
_cell.angle_beta   90.00
_cell.angle_gamma   90.00
#
_symmetry.space_group_name_H-M   'P 1'
#
loop_
_entity.id
_entity.type
_entity.pdbx_description
1 polymer ?
#
loop_
_entity_poly.entity_id
_entity_poly.type
_entity_poly.pdbx_seq_one_letter_code
_entity_poly.pdbx_strand_id
1 'polypeptide(L)'
;AHRVSLRALGRSLCATEPTETTKSNCRSCARQTNHEVLFETSHGASFSYYNELHTWQVLKCQGCDTIGFRYKFDDYDDVTELASGKTKHAVTYTRYPHAVAGHHPLDYQHVIPPLIRQVYRQSLAAYAGDASILAGIGLRATIEAVCTHLEVTGSSLEKRIDALAKGGHISTTDKRRLHAIRFLGNDAAHEVRQPKPHELKVALEIVEHLIKSVFILEQKARELDVQVESHDAFFKLLEQCATGLASDKDPLSLVAILGRAKRRVSGDIDPFEQRIIQDIAAGKIEFMTLDSVQEIEGKKVQLYKVDKSKFDDDIPF
;
A
#
# COMPACT_ATOMS: atom_id res chain seq x y z
N ALA A 1 23.98 43.26 -22.69
CA ALA A 1 24.85 42.08 -22.83
C ALA A 1 25.84 42.05 -21.66
N HIS A 2 25.48 41.41 -20.55
CA HIS A 2 26.43 41.09 -19.49
C HIS A 2 26.57 39.56 -19.42
N ARG A 3 27.72 39.07 -19.88
CA ARG A 3 28.17 37.70 -19.67
C ARG A 3 28.60 37.57 -18.21
N VAL A 4 27.86 36.77 -17.44
CA VAL A 4 28.33 36.32 -16.14
C VAL A 4 29.25 35.12 -16.34
N SER A 5 30.53 35.31 -16.04
CA SER A 5 31.56 34.26 -16.07
C SER A 5 31.40 33.35 -14.88
N LEU A 6 31.00 32.10 -15.11
CA LEU A 6 31.04 31.00 -14.13
C LEU A 6 32.50 30.57 -13.93
N ARG A 7 33.19 31.12 -12.93
CA ARG A 7 34.44 30.54 -12.43
C ARG A 7 34.12 29.29 -11.61
N ALA A 8 34.52 28.14 -12.15
CA ALA A 8 34.56 26.88 -11.44
C ALA A 8 35.52 26.98 -10.25
N LEU A 9 34.97 26.99 -9.03
CA LEU A 9 35.72 26.74 -7.81
C LEU A 9 35.75 25.23 -7.56
N GLY A 10 36.81 24.60 -8.11
CA GLY A 10 37.21 23.26 -7.65
C GLY A 10 37.67 23.34 -6.20
N ARG A 11 36.85 22.91 -5.26
CA ARG A 11 37.29 22.55 -3.91
C ARG A 11 37.70 21.10 -3.89
N SER A 12 38.96 20.87 -3.66
CA SER A 12 39.57 19.61 -3.33
C SER A 12 38.84 18.96 -2.11
N LEU A 13 38.30 17.79 -2.32
CA LEU A 13 37.81 16.92 -1.24
C LEU A 13 39.00 16.33 -0.51
N CYS A 14 39.47 16.96 0.54
CA CYS A 14 40.35 16.30 1.53
C CYS A 14 40.36 17.13 2.84
N ALA A 15 39.80 16.57 3.83
CA ALA A 15 39.83 16.71 5.26
C ALA A 15 38.41 16.69 5.81
N THR A 16 38.00 15.58 6.39
CA THR A 16 36.75 15.42 7.14
C THR A 16 36.88 16.22 8.44
N GLU A 17 36.46 17.46 8.43
CA GLU A 17 36.06 18.11 9.69
C GLU A 17 34.94 17.28 10.30
N PRO A 18 34.85 17.20 11.65
CA PRO A 18 33.76 16.46 12.29
C PRO A 18 32.44 17.06 11.83
N THR A 19 31.71 16.32 11.01
CA THR A 19 30.39 16.72 10.50
C THR A 19 29.45 16.89 11.68
N GLU A 20 28.83 18.06 11.78
CA GLU A 20 27.85 18.34 12.83
C GLU A 20 26.70 17.33 12.75
N THR A 21 26.39 16.68 13.90
CA THR A 21 25.29 15.74 13.97
C THR A 21 24.10 16.34 14.69
N THR A 22 22.91 16.11 14.17
CA THR A 22 21.64 16.60 14.75
C THR A 22 20.58 15.51 14.77
N LYS A 23 19.65 15.58 15.72
CA LYS A 23 18.48 14.71 15.73
C LYS A 23 17.37 15.28 14.83
N SER A 24 16.83 14.42 13.97
CA SER A 24 15.69 14.76 13.11
C SER A 24 14.84 13.53 12.83
N ASN A 25 13.55 13.71 12.51
CA ASN A 25 12.72 12.61 12.05
C ASN A 25 13.11 12.26 10.61
N CYS A 26 13.46 10.99 10.40
CA CYS A 26 13.74 10.46 9.07
C CYS A 26 12.45 9.90 8.44
N ARG A 27 12.16 10.30 7.22
CA ARG A 27 10.96 9.82 6.49
C ARG A 27 11.03 8.33 6.14
N SER A 28 12.22 7.80 5.90
CA SER A 28 12.39 6.37 5.56
C SER A 28 12.45 5.48 6.80
N CYS A 29 13.09 5.94 7.88
CA CYS A 29 13.11 5.21 9.15
C CYS A 29 11.81 5.39 9.95
N ALA A 30 10.95 6.34 9.59
CA ALA A 30 9.72 6.76 10.27
C ALA A 30 9.90 7.04 11.78
N ARG A 31 11.09 7.43 12.19
CA ARG A 31 11.44 7.73 13.58
C ARG A 31 12.53 8.81 13.66
N GLN A 32 12.74 9.32 14.87
CA GLN A 32 13.86 10.21 15.14
C GLN A 32 15.18 9.43 15.09
N THR A 33 16.13 9.93 14.27
CA THR A 33 17.47 9.36 14.09
C THR A 33 18.52 10.48 14.13
N ASN A 34 19.79 10.09 14.24
CA ASN A 34 20.90 11.01 14.05
C ASN A 34 21.09 11.30 12.56
N HIS A 35 21.37 12.56 12.25
CA HIS A 35 21.61 13.03 10.89
C HIS A 35 22.91 13.81 10.85
N GLU A 36 23.67 13.59 9.82
CA GLU A 36 24.81 14.40 9.43
C GLU A 36 24.31 15.64 8.72
N VAL A 37 24.83 16.83 9.08
CA VAL A 37 24.54 18.09 8.40
C VAL A 37 25.50 18.23 7.23
N LEU A 38 25.00 18.00 6.00
CA LEU A 38 25.81 18.09 4.76
C LEU A 38 26.01 19.54 4.31
N PHE A 39 25.04 20.39 4.59
CA PHE A 39 25.06 21.80 4.25
C PHE A 39 24.16 22.58 5.20
N GLU A 40 24.60 23.77 5.58
CA GLU A 40 23.81 24.69 6.40
C GLU A 40 24.03 26.13 5.92
N THR A 41 22.97 26.92 5.93
CA THR A 41 23.03 28.36 5.77
C THR A 41 21.97 29.01 6.65
N SER A 42 22.29 30.19 7.20
CA SER A 42 21.38 30.90 8.09
C SER A 42 21.24 32.35 7.67
N HIS A 43 20.08 32.92 7.93
CA HIS A 43 19.79 34.33 7.81
C HIS A 43 19.06 34.83 9.03
N GLY A 44 19.63 35.79 9.74
CA GLY A 44 19.01 36.43 10.88
C GLY A 44 18.39 37.75 10.53
N ALA A 45 17.26 38.08 11.11
CA ALA A 45 16.67 39.41 11.08
C ALA A 45 16.54 39.91 12.52
N SER A 46 16.98 41.11 12.78
CA SER A 46 16.87 41.77 14.08
C SER A 46 16.28 43.15 13.88
N PHE A 47 15.11 43.33 14.44
CA PHE A 47 14.42 44.61 14.48
C PHE A 47 14.34 45.08 15.95
N SER A 48 14.01 46.35 16.16
CA SER A 48 13.91 46.92 17.53
C SER A 48 12.88 46.23 18.42
N TYR A 49 12.01 45.41 17.83
CA TYR A 49 10.90 44.73 18.51
C TYR A 49 10.72 43.26 18.11
N TYR A 50 11.64 42.70 17.30
CA TYR A 50 11.55 41.31 16.85
C TYR A 50 12.90 40.74 16.42
N ASN A 51 13.25 39.54 16.93
CA ASN A 51 14.51 38.86 16.62
C ASN A 51 14.23 37.43 16.19
N GLU A 52 14.73 37.06 15.01
CA GLU A 52 14.52 35.74 14.43
C GLU A 52 15.77 35.21 13.72
N LEU A 53 15.90 33.88 13.66
CA LEU A 53 16.92 33.21 12.88
C LEU A 53 16.30 32.10 12.03
N HIS A 54 16.52 32.21 10.73
CA HIS A 54 16.12 31.20 9.74
C HIS A 54 17.34 30.37 9.37
N THR A 55 17.26 29.05 9.51
CA THR A 55 18.35 28.13 9.16
C THR A 55 17.85 27.07 8.18
N TRP A 56 18.53 26.90 7.08
CA TRP A 56 18.25 25.88 6.06
C TRP A 56 19.37 24.84 6.09
N GLN A 57 19.00 23.56 6.16
CA GLN A 57 19.93 22.45 6.28
C GLN A 57 19.62 21.34 5.29
N VAL A 58 20.66 20.76 4.71
CA VAL A 58 20.60 19.47 4.02
C VAL A 58 21.12 18.41 4.98
N LEU A 59 20.26 17.45 5.30
CA LEU A 59 20.53 16.42 6.32
C LEU A 59 20.61 15.04 5.67
N LYS A 60 21.59 14.24 6.06
CA LYS A 60 21.72 12.82 5.71
C LYS A 60 21.48 11.95 6.93
N CYS A 61 20.48 11.04 6.87
CA CYS A 61 20.20 10.12 7.96
C CYS A 61 21.35 9.11 8.13
N GLN A 62 21.90 8.99 9.34
CA GLN A 62 22.96 8.02 9.62
C GLN A 62 22.46 6.57 9.75
N GLY A 63 21.14 6.34 9.75
CA GLY A 63 20.56 4.99 9.80
C GLY A 63 20.19 4.39 8.44
N CYS A 64 19.93 5.21 7.41
CA CYS A 64 19.47 4.73 6.10
C CYS A 64 19.92 5.59 4.91
N ASP A 65 20.86 6.52 5.12
CA ASP A 65 21.43 7.43 4.11
C ASP A 65 20.41 8.32 3.38
N THR A 66 19.15 8.34 3.81
CA THR A 66 18.12 9.20 3.23
C THR A 66 18.50 10.67 3.40
N ILE A 67 18.48 11.42 2.30
CA ILE A 67 18.70 12.87 2.30
C ILE A 67 17.35 13.58 2.44
N GLY A 68 17.32 14.59 3.29
CA GLY A 68 16.22 15.50 3.50
C GLY A 68 16.66 16.93 3.64
N PHE A 69 15.72 17.83 3.47
CA PHE A 69 15.91 19.24 3.71
C PHE A 69 15.15 19.66 4.97
N ARG A 70 15.77 20.46 5.86
CA ARG A 70 15.15 20.99 7.07
C ARG A 70 15.26 22.51 7.09
N TYR A 71 14.13 23.16 7.30
CA TYR A 71 14.06 24.55 7.68
C TYR A 71 13.83 24.61 9.20
N LYS A 72 14.66 25.38 9.90
CA LYS A 72 14.58 25.65 11.33
C LYS A 72 14.32 27.14 11.49
N PHE A 73 13.33 27.48 12.29
CA PHE A 73 12.99 28.85 12.64
C PHE A 73 13.11 29.01 14.16
N ASP A 74 14.00 29.87 14.58
CA ASP A 74 14.21 30.29 15.96
C ASP A 74 13.54 31.64 16.17
N ASP A 75 12.52 31.70 17.03
CA ASP A 75 11.85 32.90 17.48
C ASP A 75 12.39 33.27 18.86
N TYR A 76 13.25 34.28 18.91
CA TYR A 76 13.89 34.68 20.19
C TYR A 76 13.00 35.55 21.06
N ASP A 77 11.87 36.03 20.56
CA ASP A 77 10.90 36.82 21.30
C ASP A 77 9.79 35.96 21.93
N ASP A 78 9.53 34.76 21.36
CA ASP A 78 8.66 33.76 22.00
C ASP A 78 9.47 32.89 22.97
N VAL A 79 9.52 33.31 24.23
CA VAL A 79 10.30 32.66 25.28
C VAL A 79 9.42 32.03 26.35
N THR A 80 9.74 30.78 26.71
CA THR A 80 9.11 30.05 27.80
C THR A 80 10.09 29.91 28.97
N GLU A 81 9.67 30.25 30.19
CA GLU A 81 10.44 30.01 31.40
C GLU A 81 10.32 28.55 31.83
N LEU A 82 11.45 27.89 32.01
CA LEU A 82 11.53 26.52 32.50
C LEU A 82 11.51 26.49 34.05
N ALA A 83 11.08 25.36 34.63
CA ALA A 83 11.07 25.13 36.08
C ALA A 83 12.47 25.29 36.74
N SER A 84 13.55 25.28 35.95
CA SER A 84 14.92 25.54 36.39
C SER A 84 15.30 27.02 36.44
N GLY A 85 14.38 27.95 36.17
CA GLY A 85 14.63 29.39 36.04
C GLY A 85 15.38 29.80 34.77
N LYS A 86 15.61 28.88 33.83
CA LYS A 86 16.20 29.18 32.51
C LYS A 86 15.09 29.49 31.51
N THR A 87 15.34 30.42 30.62
CA THR A 87 14.45 30.71 29.47
C THR A 87 14.85 29.88 28.27
N LYS A 88 13.84 29.45 27.46
CA LYS A 88 14.03 28.77 26.20
C LYS A 88 13.16 29.47 25.17
N HIS A 89 13.75 29.88 24.02
CA HIS A 89 12.99 30.44 22.92
C HIS A 89 12.27 29.33 22.10
N ALA A 90 11.24 29.75 21.38
CA ALA A 90 10.49 28.84 20.52
C ALA A 90 11.34 28.46 19.29
N VAL A 91 11.31 27.16 18.95
CA VAL A 91 11.99 26.63 17.77
C VAL A 91 11.02 25.76 17.00
N THR A 92 10.80 26.09 15.72
CA THR A 92 9.99 25.29 14.83
C THR A 92 10.82 24.63 13.74
N TYR A 93 10.37 23.45 13.28
CA TYR A 93 11.06 22.70 12.23
C TYR A 93 10.08 22.30 11.15
N THR A 94 10.41 22.67 9.91
CA THR A 94 9.73 22.17 8.70
C THR A 94 10.68 21.28 7.92
N ARG A 95 10.23 20.13 7.46
CA ARG A 95 11.05 19.13 6.75
C ARG A 95 10.50 18.86 5.37
N TYR A 96 11.39 18.68 4.41
CA TYR A 96 11.05 18.40 3.02
C TYR A 96 11.83 17.17 2.49
N PRO A 97 11.19 16.28 1.73
CA PRO A 97 9.75 16.22 1.51
C PRO A 97 8.96 16.00 2.81
N HIS A 98 7.75 16.55 2.87
CA HIS A 98 6.86 16.32 4.01
C HIS A 98 6.59 14.83 4.20
N ALA A 99 6.54 14.38 5.45
CA ALA A 99 6.19 13.01 5.83
C ALA A 99 5.43 13.01 7.17
N VAL A 100 4.48 12.13 7.29
CA VAL A 100 3.77 11.91 8.55
C VAL A 100 4.72 11.26 9.55
N ALA A 101 4.87 11.87 10.72
CA ALA A 101 5.79 11.38 11.76
C ALA A 101 5.37 9.98 12.25
N GLY A 102 6.32 9.06 12.29
CA GLY A 102 6.07 7.68 12.75
C GLY A 102 5.24 6.82 11.80
N HIS A 103 5.11 7.22 10.53
CA HIS A 103 4.31 6.51 9.55
C HIS A 103 5.18 6.03 8.36
N HIS A 104 4.96 4.79 7.94
CA HIS A 104 5.50 4.23 6.70
C HIS A 104 4.38 4.13 5.68
N PRO A 105 4.53 4.72 4.48
CA PRO A 105 3.58 4.51 3.39
C PRO A 105 3.41 3.02 3.07
N LEU A 106 2.24 2.68 2.51
CA LEU A 106 1.95 1.31 2.11
C LEU A 106 3.00 0.75 1.14
N ASP A 107 3.47 -0.47 1.42
CA ASP A 107 4.23 -1.27 0.46
C ASP A 107 3.32 -1.76 -0.68
N TYR A 108 3.92 -2.29 -1.76
CA TYR A 108 3.16 -2.84 -2.90
C TYR A 108 2.17 -1.86 -3.54
N GLN A 109 2.50 -0.56 -3.54
CA GLN A 109 1.60 0.45 -4.12
C GLN A 109 1.29 0.22 -5.62
N HIS A 110 2.11 -0.57 -6.32
CA HIS A 110 1.91 -0.89 -7.73
C HIS A 110 0.66 -1.74 -8.00
N VAL A 111 0.21 -2.53 -7.00
CA VAL A 111 -1.02 -3.36 -7.12
C VAL A 111 -2.29 -2.58 -6.79
N ILE A 112 -2.16 -1.39 -6.19
CA ILE A 112 -3.30 -0.52 -5.90
C ILE A 112 -3.76 0.15 -7.19
N PRO A 113 -5.05 0.11 -7.55
CA PRO A 113 -5.58 0.78 -8.73
C PRO A 113 -5.15 2.25 -8.82
N PRO A 114 -4.82 2.77 -10.02
CA PRO A 114 -4.18 4.08 -10.17
C PRO A 114 -4.91 5.23 -9.48
N LEU A 115 -6.25 5.30 -9.62
CA LEU A 115 -7.05 6.36 -9.01
C LEU A 115 -7.00 6.29 -7.47
N ILE A 116 -7.17 5.09 -6.89
CA ILE A 116 -7.13 4.90 -5.42
C ILE A 116 -5.76 5.29 -4.89
N ARG A 117 -4.70 4.83 -5.55
CA ARG A 117 -3.31 5.17 -5.21
C ARG A 117 -3.07 6.67 -5.27
N GLN A 118 -3.60 7.36 -6.29
CA GLN A 118 -3.46 8.81 -6.43
C GLN A 118 -4.15 9.56 -5.30
N VAL A 119 -5.43 9.25 -5.02
CA VAL A 119 -6.21 9.90 -3.95
C VAL A 119 -5.57 9.65 -2.59
N TYR A 120 -5.17 8.41 -2.29
CA TYR A 120 -4.46 8.06 -1.05
C TYR A 120 -3.16 8.87 -0.89
N ARG A 121 -2.32 8.95 -1.93
CA ARG A 121 -1.06 9.71 -1.87
C ARG A 121 -1.29 11.21 -1.67
N GLN A 122 -2.32 11.78 -2.29
CA GLN A 122 -2.69 13.19 -2.09
C GLN A 122 -3.21 13.43 -0.67
N SER A 123 -4.01 12.52 -0.13
CA SER A 123 -4.48 12.59 1.27
C SER A 123 -3.32 12.52 2.27
N LEU A 124 -2.36 11.63 2.02
CA LEU A 124 -1.15 11.50 2.83
C LEU A 124 -0.27 12.76 2.74
N ALA A 125 -0.13 13.35 1.55
CA ALA A 125 0.61 14.60 1.36
C ALA A 125 -0.05 15.78 2.09
N ALA A 126 -1.38 15.87 2.03
CA ALA A 126 -2.15 16.88 2.77
C ALA A 126 -1.95 16.74 4.29
N TYR A 127 -1.99 15.50 4.81
CA TYR A 127 -1.74 15.23 6.23
C TYR A 127 -0.32 15.59 6.63
N ALA A 128 0.67 15.19 5.84
CA ALA A 128 2.08 15.49 6.09
C ALA A 128 2.43 16.99 6.00
N GLY A 129 1.63 17.75 5.26
CA GLY A 129 1.74 19.22 5.11
C GLY A 129 0.82 20.00 6.06
N ASP A 130 0.31 19.39 7.14
CA ASP A 130 -0.56 20.01 8.14
C ASP A 130 -1.90 20.55 7.59
N ALA A 131 -2.28 20.17 6.36
CA ALA A 131 -3.56 20.50 5.74
C ALA A 131 -4.66 19.53 6.23
N SER A 132 -4.97 19.59 7.53
CA SER A 132 -5.81 18.63 8.26
C SER A 132 -7.23 18.47 7.67
N ILE A 133 -7.85 19.55 7.23
CA ILE A 133 -9.19 19.54 6.59
C ILE A 133 -9.12 18.75 5.28
N LEU A 134 -8.15 19.07 4.41
CA LEU A 134 -7.97 18.39 3.13
C LEU A 134 -7.59 16.92 3.31
N ALA A 135 -6.81 16.60 4.33
CA ALA A 135 -6.48 15.22 4.69
C ALA A 135 -7.75 14.42 5.05
N GLY A 136 -8.62 14.95 5.90
CA GLY A 136 -9.89 14.30 6.27
C GLY A 136 -10.81 14.06 5.08
N ILE A 137 -10.98 15.07 4.22
CA ILE A 137 -11.76 14.96 2.97
C ILE A 137 -11.12 13.89 2.04
N GLY A 138 -9.80 13.90 1.89
CA GLY A 138 -9.07 12.97 1.04
C GLY A 138 -9.17 11.52 1.51
N LEU A 139 -9.08 11.25 2.82
CA LEU A 139 -9.27 9.91 3.37
C LEU A 139 -10.69 9.38 3.10
N ARG A 140 -11.73 10.22 3.23
CA ARG A 140 -13.08 9.87 2.84
C ARG A 140 -13.19 9.59 1.33
N ALA A 141 -12.60 10.45 0.49
CA ALA A 141 -12.58 10.26 -0.96
C ALA A 141 -11.84 8.96 -1.37
N THR A 142 -10.86 8.53 -0.60
CA THR A 142 -10.17 7.24 -0.82
C THR A 142 -11.15 6.06 -0.66
N ILE A 143 -12.02 6.08 0.35
CA ILE A 143 -13.07 5.06 0.53
C ILE A 143 -14.04 5.08 -0.65
N GLU A 144 -14.45 6.25 -1.12
CA GLU A 144 -15.32 6.41 -2.29
C GLU A 144 -14.69 5.82 -3.55
N ALA A 145 -13.38 6.05 -3.74
CA ALA A 145 -12.64 5.51 -4.88
C ALA A 145 -12.56 3.97 -4.82
N VAL A 146 -12.37 3.38 -3.62
CA VAL A 146 -12.42 1.92 -3.43
C VAL A 146 -13.79 1.37 -3.79
N CYS A 147 -14.87 1.98 -3.29
CA CYS A 147 -16.24 1.58 -3.64
C CYS A 147 -16.50 1.64 -5.15
N THR A 148 -16.01 2.70 -5.81
CA THR A 148 -16.16 2.86 -7.27
C THR A 148 -15.41 1.79 -8.05
N HIS A 149 -14.19 1.47 -7.65
CA HIS A 149 -13.39 0.44 -8.29
C HIS A 149 -14.01 -0.96 -8.15
N LEU A 150 -14.61 -1.27 -6.99
CA LEU A 150 -15.29 -2.52 -6.74
C LEU A 150 -16.74 -2.55 -7.28
N GLU A 151 -17.12 -1.52 -8.05
CA GLU A 151 -18.46 -1.37 -8.65
C GLU A 151 -19.61 -1.44 -7.62
N VAL A 152 -19.31 -1.08 -6.37
CA VAL A 152 -20.30 -1.09 -5.30
C VAL A 152 -21.22 0.08 -5.45
N THR A 153 -22.50 -0.19 -5.70
CA THR A 153 -23.54 0.81 -5.93
C THR A 153 -24.23 1.26 -4.63
N GLY A 154 -24.71 2.49 -4.62
CA GLY A 154 -25.45 3.09 -3.50
C GLY A 154 -25.66 4.59 -3.70
N SER A 155 -26.78 5.13 -3.24
CA SER A 155 -27.13 6.55 -3.39
C SER A 155 -26.33 7.48 -2.47
N SER A 156 -25.55 6.93 -1.53
CA SER A 156 -24.69 7.66 -0.60
C SER A 156 -23.48 6.81 -0.24
N LEU A 157 -22.39 7.43 0.25
CA LEU A 157 -21.24 6.70 0.76
C LEU A 157 -21.62 5.73 1.89
N GLU A 158 -22.59 6.10 2.72
CA GLU A 158 -23.13 5.22 3.76
C GLU A 158 -23.61 3.89 3.19
N LYS A 159 -24.51 3.93 2.21
CA LYS A 159 -25.07 2.73 1.57
C LYS A 159 -24.00 1.94 0.83
N ARG A 160 -22.99 2.61 0.26
CA ARG A 160 -21.86 1.95 -0.40
C ARG A 160 -20.96 1.22 0.60
N ILE A 161 -20.69 1.79 1.78
CA ILE A 161 -19.95 1.11 2.86
C ILE A 161 -20.74 -0.10 3.37
N ASP A 162 -22.06 0.02 3.55
CA ASP A 162 -22.92 -1.10 3.92
C ASP A 162 -22.89 -2.22 2.87
N ALA A 163 -22.91 -1.86 1.60
CA ALA A 163 -22.84 -2.81 0.50
C ALA A 163 -21.47 -3.49 0.37
N LEU A 164 -20.35 -2.81 0.68
CA LEU A 164 -19.02 -3.45 0.80
C LEU A 164 -19.02 -4.60 1.81
N ALA A 165 -19.64 -4.38 2.99
CA ALA A 165 -19.72 -5.41 4.01
C ALA A 165 -20.66 -6.55 3.59
N LYS A 166 -21.80 -6.25 2.97
CA LYS A 166 -22.74 -7.25 2.46
C LYS A 166 -22.13 -8.09 1.35
N GLY A 167 -21.29 -7.50 0.50
CA GLY A 167 -20.55 -8.18 -0.58
C GLY A 167 -19.34 -8.98 -0.09
N GLY A 168 -19.04 -9.00 1.22
CA GLY A 168 -17.92 -9.75 1.77
C GLY A 168 -16.54 -9.10 1.57
N HIS A 169 -16.47 -7.88 1.02
CA HIS A 169 -15.19 -7.18 0.83
C HIS A 169 -14.56 -6.70 2.13
N ILE A 170 -15.37 -6.46 3.16
CA ILE A 170 -14.92 -6.01 4.48
C ILE A 170 -15.75 -6.67 5.59
N SER A 171 -15.18 -6.74 6.80
CA SER A 171 -15.90 -7.23 7.98
C SER A 171 -16.95 -6.22 8.48
N THR A 172 -17.92 -6.70 9.28
CA THR A 172 -18.88 -5.81 9.98
C THR A 172 -18.18 -4.82 10.91
N THR A 173 -17.04 -5.21 11.48
CA THR A 173 -16.25 -4.33 12.34
C THR A 173 -15.60 -3.21 11.52
N ASP A 174 -15.05 -3.52 10.34
CA ASP A 174 -14.45 -2.52 9.46
C ASP A 174 -15.50 -1.57 8.89
N LYS A 175 -16.71 -2.06 8.59
CA LYS A 175 -17.84 -1.21 8.23
C LYS A 175 -18.05 -0.08 9.24
N ARG A 176 -18.10 -0.38 10.55
CA ARG A 176 -18.29 0.64 11.60
C ARG A 176 -17.14 1.66 11.63
N ARG A 177 -15.90 1.20 11.43
CA ARG A 177 -14.72 2.08 11.37
C ARG A 177 -14.78 3.01 10.16
N LEU A 178 -15.19 2.52 8.99
CA LEU A 178 -15.32 3.32 7.78
C LEU A 178 -16.43 4.37 7.90
N HIS A 179 -17.54 4.08 8.61
CA HIS A 179 -18.54 5.10 8.92
C HIS A 179 -17.98 6.23 9.79
N ALA A 180 -17.08 5.95 10.74
CA ALA A 180 -16.42 7.00 11.52
C ALA A 180 -15.60 7.95 10.64
N ILE A 181 -14.90 7.41 9.62
CA ILE A 181 -14.16 8.24 8.65
C ILE A 181 -15.11 9.03 7.76
N ARG A 182 -16.25 8.45 7.37
CA ARG A 182 -17.28 9.17 6.63
C ARG A 182 -17.75 10.41 7.40
N PHE A 183 -17.99 10.30 8.71
CA PHE A 183 -18.36 11.44 9.56
C PHE A 183 -17.23 12.46 9.63
N LEU A 184 -16.01 12.04 9.94
CA LEU A 184 -14.83 12.93 10.01
C LEU A 184 -14.64 13.72 8.71
N GLY A 185 -14.77 13.07 7.55
CA GLY A 185 -14.64 13.73 6.26
C GLY A 185 -15.83 14.65 5.92
N ASN A 186 -17.04 14.31 6.36
CA ASN A 186 -18.21 15.20 6.21
C ASN A 186 -18.07 16.46 7.07
N ASP A 187 -17.71 16.31 8.35
CA ASP A 187 -17.49 17.44 9.26
C ASP A 187 -16.40 18.37 8.71
N ALA A 188 -15.32 17.80 8.18
CA ALA A 188 -14.25 18.57 7.56
C ALA A 188 -14.71 19.33 6.30
N ALA A 189 -15.58 18.72 5.47
CA ALA A 189 -16.03 19.32 4.21
C ALA A 189 -17.16 20.35 4.39
N HIS A 190 -18.13 20.07 5.26
CA HIS A 190 -19.36 20.86 5.36
C HIS A 190 -19.37 21.82 6.54
N GLU A 191 -18.72 21.45 7.64
CA GLU A 191 -18.63 22.28 8.84
C GLU A 191 -17.28 23.01 8.96
N VAL A 192 -16.37 22.76 8.00
CA VAL A 192 -14.98 23.27 8.01
C VAL A 192 -14.28 22.97 9.35
N ARG A 193 -14.71 21.88 10.00
CA ARG A 193 -14.13 21.42 11.27
C ARG A 193 -12.75 20.84 11.02
N GLN A 194 -11.77 21.39 11.70
CA GLN A 194 -10.40 20.87 11.66
C GLN A 194 -10.29 19.56 12.47
N PRO A 195 -10.01 18.41 11.80
CA PRO A 195 -9.75 17.15 12.51
C PRO A 195 -8.52 17.26 13.41
N LYS A 196 -8.59 16.63 14.58
CA LYS A 196 -7.46 16.59 15.50
C LYS A 196 -6.36 15.64 14.96
N PRO A 197 -5.08 15.86 15.30
CA PRO A 197 -3.97 15.02 14.81
C PRO A 197 -4.16 13.52 15.10
N HIS A 198 -4.68 13.16 16.28
CA HIS A 198 -4.93 11.76 16.61
C HIS A 198 -6.09 11.13 15.82
N GLU A 199 -7.14 11.93 15.48
CA GLU A 199 -8.26 11.49 14.67
C GLU A 199 -7.78 11.17 13.24
N LEU A 200 -6.95 12.03 12.66
CA LEU A 200 -6.35 11.79 11.34
C LEU A 200 -5.43 10.58 11.31
N LYS A 201 -4.64 10.38 12.36
CA LYS A 201 -3.77 9.21 12.47
C LYS A 201 -4.57 7.91 12.44
N VAL A 202 -5.60 7.80 13.28
CA VAL A 202 -6.49 6.64 13.33
C VAL A 202 -7.23 6.46 12.01
N ALA A 203 -7.72 7.56 11.40
CA ALA A 203 -8.40 7.50 10.12
C ALA A 203 -7.48 7.00 8.99
N LEU A 204 -6.21 7.42 8.97
CA LEU A 204 -5.22 6.93 8.02
C LEU A 204 -4.99 5.42 8.20
N GLU A 205 -4.78 4.95 9.43
CA GLU A 205 -4.58 3.53 9.72
C GLU A 205 -5.77 2.66 9.25
N ILE A 206 -7.01 3.14 9.43
CA ILE A 206 -8.22 2.43 9.00
C ILE A 206 -8.32 2.39 7.46
N VAL A 207 -8.04 3.50 6.77
CA VAL A 207 -8.06 3.55 5.29
C VAL A 207 -6.96 2.66 4.72
N GLU A 208 -5.78 2.65 5.32
CA GLU A 208 -4.70 1.75 4.91
C GLU A 208 -5.05 0.28 5.14
N HIS A 209 -5.74 -0.03 6.26
CA HIS A 209 -6.24 -1.37 6.49
C HIS A 209 -7.21 -1.81 5.39
N LEU A 210 -8.13 -0.93 4.96
CA LEU A 210 -9.03 -1.19 3.83
C LEU A 210 -8.24 -1.48 2.55
N ILE A 211 -7.29 -0.63 2.18
CA ILE A 211 -6.47 -0.81 0.98
C ILE A 211 -5.65 -2.11 1.06
N LYS A 212 -5.06 -2.39 2.22
CA LYS A 212 -4.28 -3.62 2.45
C LYS A 212 -5.14 -4.86 2.27
N SER A 213 -6.32 -4.92 2.90
CA SER A 213 -7.17 -6.11 2.87
C SER A 213 -7.75 -6.36 1.47
N VAL A 214 -8.14 -5.31 0.75
CA VAL A 214 -8.81 -5.45 -0.55
C VAL A 214 -7.83 -5.70 -1.70
N PHE A 215 -6.63 -5.11 -1.68
CA PHE A 215 -5.72 -5.16 -2.83
C PHE A 215 -4.39 -5.85 -2.52
N ILE A 216 -3.74 -5.49 -1.42
CA ILE A 216 -2.36 -5.92 -1.17
C ILE A 216 -2.32 -7.35 -0.67
N LEU A 217 -3.21 -7.73 0.26
CA LEU A 217 -3.25 -9.09 0.80
C LEU A 217 -3.72 -10.08 -0.24
N GLU A 218 -4.64 -9.70 -1.12
CA GLU A 218 -5.06 -10.54 -2.24
C GLU A 218 -3.87 -10.89 -3.15
N GLN A 219 -3.04 -9.90 -3.49
CA GLN A 219 -1.83 -10.15 -4.29
C GLN A 219 -0.82 -11.03 -3.54
N LYS A 220 -0.57 -10.76 -2.26
CA LYS A 220 0.36 -11.57 -1.45
C LYS A 220 -0.14 -13.00 -1.24
N ALA A 221 -1.46 -13.18 -1.12
CA ALA A 221 -2.07 -14.50 -0.95
C ALA A 221 -1.89 -15.40 -2.18
N ARG A 222 -1.66 -14.81 -3.38
CA ARG A 222 -1.37 -15.60 -4.59
C ARG A 222 -0.08 -16.41 -4.50
N GLU A 223 0.85 -15.99 -3.64
CA GLU A 223 2.09 -16.70 -3.36
C GLU A 223 1.87 -17.89 -2.38
N LEU A 224 0.68 -17.99 -1.80
CA LEU A 224 0.31 -19.05 -0.86
C LEU A 224 -0.64 -20.05 -1.53
N ASP A 225 -0.71 -21.25 -0.95
CA ASP A 225 -1.70 -22.26 -1.30
C ASP A 225 -3.10 -21.82 -0.83
N VAL A 226 -3.77 -20.99 -1.61
CA VAL A 226 -5.12 -20.47 -1.29
C VAL A 226 -6.16 -21.56 -1.55
N GLN A 227 -7.19 -21.63 -0.69
CA GLN A 227 -8.31 -22.54 -0.85
C GLN A 227 -9.12 -22.20 -2.11
N VAL A 228 -9.51 -23.22 -2.86
CA VAL A 228 -10.26 -23.11 -4.10
C VAL A 228 -11.73 -23.35 -3.81
N GLU A 229 -12.55 -22.31 -4.02
CA GLU A 229 -13.98 -22.31 -3.70
C GLU A 229 -14.88 -22.14 -4.93
N SER A 230 -14.32 -21.64 -6.04
CA SER A 230 -15.05 -21.40 -7.27
C SER A 230 -14.58 -22.29 -8.44
N HIS A 231 -15.46 -22.52 -9.41
CA HIS A 231 -15.10 -23.29 -10.62
C HIS A 231 -13.95 -22.64 -11.41
N ASP A 232 -13.95 -21.31 -11.55
CA ASP A 232 -12.90 -20.61 -12.29
C ASP A 232 -11.54 -20.73 -11.59
N ALA A 233 -11.52 -20.67 -10.25
CA ALA A 233 -10.30 -20.89 -9.47
C ALA A 233 -9.82 -22.35 -9.59
N PHE A 234 -10.76 -23.31 -9.63
CA PHE A 234 -10.46 -24.72 -9.85
C PHE A 234 -9.88 -24.98 -11.24
N PHE A 235 -10.46 -24.36 -12.26
CA PHE A 235 -9.97 -24.48 -13.63
C PHE A 235 -8.52 -23.98 -13.76
N LYS A 236 -8.22 -22.80 -13.22
CA LYS A 236 -6.84 -22.26 -13.20
C LYS A 236 -5.87 -23.16 -12.44
N LEU A 237 -6.30 -23.74 -11.31
CA LEU A 237 -5.47 -24.70 -10.57
C LEU A 237 -5.19 -25.94 -11.40
N LEU A 238 -6.22 -26.48 -12.07
CA LEU A 238 -6.10 -27.66 -12.94
C LEU A 238 -5.15 -27.40 -14.10
N GLU A 239 -5.27 -26.27 -14.76
CA GLU A 239 -4.38 -25.84 -15.85
C GLU A 239 -2.92 -25.77 -15.40
N GLN A 240 -2.65 -25.12 -14.26
CA GLN A 240 -1.32 -25.07 -13.66
C GLN A 240 -0.76 -26.47 -13.34
N CYS A 241 -1.58 -27.35 -12.76
CA CYS A 241 -1.17 -28.71 -12.46
C CYS A 241 -0.90 -29.52 -13.73
N ALA A 242 -1.73 -29.38 -14.75
CA ALA A 242 -1.57 -30.06 -16.04
C ALA A 242 -0.29 -29.63 -16.76
N THR A 243 0.02 -28.32 -16.76
CA THR A 243 1.29 -27.80 -17.32
C THR A 243 2.50 -28.39 -16.62
N GLY A 244 2.46 -28.58 -15.30
CA GLY A 244 3.54 -29.12 -14.47
C GLY A 244 3.75 -30.63 -14.53
N LEU A 245 2.93 -31.41 -15.27
CA LEU A 245 3.10 -32.87 -15.38
C LEU A 245 4.43 -33.25 -16.05
N ALA A 246 5.06 -34.31 -15.56
CA ALA A 246 6.31 -34.82 -16.16
C ALA A 246 6.12 -35.45 -17.54
N SER A 247 4.95 -36.05 -17.80
CA SER A 247 4.60 -36.71 -19.07
C SER A 247 3.13 -36.48 -19.37
N ASP A 248 2.79 -36.42 -20.67
CA ASP A 248 1.43 -36.32 -21.22
C ASP A 248 0.94 -37.64 -21.86
N LYS A 249 1.75 -38.71 -21.77
CA LYS A 249 1.52 -39.95 -22.51
C LYS A 249 0.46 -40.87 -21.93
N ASP A 250 0.33 -40.89 -20.62
CA ASP A 250 -0.57 -41.82 -19.93
C ASP A 250 -1.83 -41.10 -19.42
N PRO A 251 -3.01 -41.71 -19.57
CA PRO A 251 -4.22 -41.17 -19.01
C PRO A 251 -4.17 -41.14 -17.48
N LEU A 252 -4.57 -40.01 -16.88
CA LEU A 252 -4.55 -39.77 -15.44
C LEU A 252 -5.92 -39.42 -14.90
N SER A 253 -6.22 -39.81 -13.65
CA SER A 253 -7.40 -39.31 -12.97
C SER A 253 -7.24 -37.82 -12.60
N LEU A 254 -8.34 -37.11 -12.42
CA LEU A 254 -8.33 -35.71 -11.99
C LEU A 254 -7.52 -35.50 -10.70
N VAL A 255 -7.68 -36.45 -9.76
CA VAL A 255 -6.90 -36.46 -8.49
C VAL A 255 -5.41 -36.63 -8.73
N ALA A 256 -5.01 -37.46 -9.69
CA ALA A 256 -3.60 -37.66 -10.05
C ALA A 256 -3.01 -36.42 -10.74
N ILE A 257 -3.76 -35.73 -11.59
CA ILE A 257 -3.36 -34.47 -12.22
C ILE A 257 -3.14 -33.37 -11.17
N LEU A 258 -4.09 -33.23 -10.22
CA LEU A 258 -3.98 -32.24 -9.15
C LEU A 258 -2.86 -32.58 -8.13
N GLY A 259 -2.56 -33.85 -7.93
CA GLY A 259 -1.54 -34.27 -6.99
C GLY A 259 -1.67 -33.63 -5.61
N ARG A 260 -0.61 -32.97 -5.12
CA ARG A 260 -0.64 -32.26 -3.82
C ARG A 260 -1.60 -31.08 -3.79
N ALA A 261 -1.91 -30.49 -4.93
CA ALA A 261 -2.79 -29.30 -5.01
C ALA A 261 -4.26 -29.66 -4.71
N LYS A 262 -4.65 -30.95 -4.73
CA LYS A 262 -5.98 -31.41 -4.31
C LYS A 262 -6.38 -30.87 -2.94
N ARG A 263 -5.45 -30.74 -1.99
CA ARG A 263 -5.71 -30.19 -0.64
C ARG A 263 -6.26 -28.76 -0.63
N ARG A 264 -6.10 -28.03 -1.74
CA ARG A 264 -6.60 -26.66 -1.90
C ARG A 264 -8.07 -26.61 -2.27
N VAL A 265 -8.63 -27.72 -2.73
CA VAL A 265 -10.05 -27.81 -3.10
C VAL A 265 -10.90 -28.00 -1.85
N SER A 266 -11.82 -27.06 -1.58
CA SER A 266 -12.74 -27.13 -0.46
C SER A 266 -13.85 -28.12 -0.73
N GLY A 267 -14.04 -29.09 0.18
CA GLY A 267 -15.11 -30.07 0.09
C GLY A 267 -14.88 -31.17 -0.94
N ASP A 268 -15.98 -31.62 -1.57
CA ASP A 268 -15.97 -32.68 -2.56
C ASP A 268 -15.48 -32.17 -3.92
N ILE A 269 -14.69 -32.99 -4.61
CA ILE A 269 -14.16 -32.66 -5.95
C ILE A 269 -15.16 -33.01 -7.05
N ASP A 270 -16.11 -33.89 -6.77
CA ASP A 270 -17.06 -34.43 -7.75
C ASP A 270 -17.86 -33.32 -8.50
N PRO A 271 -18.36 -32.28 -7.85
CA PRO A 271 -19.04 -31.19 -8.54
C PRO A 271 -18.14 -30.43 -9.55
N PHE A 272 -16.87 -30.24 -9.20
CA PHE A 272 -15.90 -29.62 -10.11
C PHE A 272 -15.58 -30.53 -11.27
N GLU A 273 -15.41 -31.85 -11.03
CA GLU A 273 -15.12 -32.82 -12.08
C GLU A 273 -16.27 -32.93 -13.08
N GLN A 274 -17.52 -32.96 -12.62
CA GLN A 274 -18.70 -32.97 -13.51
C GLN A 274 -18.71 -31.72 -14.42
N ARG A 275 -18.35 -30.56 -13.87
CA ARG A 275 -18.31 -29.34 -14.67
C ARG A 275 -17.16 -29.35 -15.68
N ILE A 276 -15.98 -29.86 -15.32
CA ILE A 276 -14.85 -30.04 -16.24
C ILE A 276 -15.23 -30.98 -17.40
N ILE A 277 -15.93 -32.08 -17.12
CA ILE A 277 -16.43 -33.00 -18.16
C ILE A 277 -17.35 -32.28 -19.13
N GLN A 278 -18.27 -31.44 -18.65
CA GLN A 278 -19.15 -30.65 -19.48
C GLN A 278 -18.38 -29.61 -20.33
N ASP A 279 -17.38 -28.95 -19.75
CA ASP A 279 -16.60 -27.93 -20.43
C ASP A 279 -15.67 -28.56 -21.50
N ILE A 280 -15.14 -29.78 -21.28
CA ILE A 280 -14.44 -30.56 -22.32
C ILE A 280 -15.39 -30.94 -23.43
N ALA A 281 -16.58 -31.46 -23.12
CA ALA A 281 -17.58 -31.83 -24.12
C ALA A 281 -18.09 -30.64 -24.96
N ALA A 282 -18.11 -29.44 -24.37
CA ALA A 282 -18.46 -28.18 -25.00
C ALA A 282 -17.30 -27.55 -25.81
N GLY A 283 -16.11 -28.16 -25.84
CA GLY A 283 -14.93 -27.63 -26.52
C GLY A 283 -14.31 -26.39 -25.88
N LYS A 284 -14.61 -26.11 -24.60
CA LYS A 284 -14.03 -24.96 -23.88
C LYS A 284 -12.65 -25.26 -23.29
N ILE A 285 -12.33 -26.55 -23.14
CA ILE A 285 -11.05 -27.01 -22.63
C ILE A 285 -10.33 -27.74 -23.76
N GLU A 286 -9.25 -27.19 -24.25
CA GLU A 286 -8.49 -27.74 -25.41
C GLU A 286 -7.27 -28.57 -24.98
N PHE A 287 -6.72 -28.30 -23.77
CA PHE A 287 -5.52 -28.96 -23.27
C PHE A 287 -5.77 -30.34 -22.63
N MET A 288 -7.04 -30.75 -22.51
CA MET A 288 -7.42 -32.01 -21.87
C MET A 288 -8.60 -32.66 -22.59
N THR A 289 -8.54 -33.99 -22.74
CA THR A 289 -9.61 -34.79 -23.38
C THR A 289 -10.02 -35.92 -22.44
N LEU A 290 -11.29 -36.37 -22.58
CA LEU A 290 -11.79 -37.55 -21.90
C LEU A 290 -11.16 -38.79 -22.53
N ASP A 291 -10.67 -39.73 -21.72
CA ASP A 291 -10.13 -41.01 -22.16
C ASP A 291 -11.08 -42.14 -21.77
N SER A 292 -10.73 -42.95 -20.81
CA SER A 292 -11.49 -44.13 -20.39
C SER A 292 -12.03 -43.98 -18.96
N VAL A 293 -13.04 -44.77 -18.62
CA VAL A 293 -13.51 -44.92 -17.24
C VAL A 293 -12.97 -46.24 -16.71
N GLN A 294 -12.24 -46.18 -15.60
CA GLN A 294 -11.70 -47.35 -14.92
C GLN A 294 -12.37 -47.54 -13.59
N GLU A 295 -12.49 -48.78 -13.16
CA GLU A 295 -12.96 -49.12 -11.80
C GLU A 295 -11.75 -49.28 -10.87
N ILE A 296 -11.59 -48.35 -9.93
CA ILE A 296 -10.51 -48.34 -8.94
C ILE A 296 -11.15 -48.42 -7.55
N GLU A 297 -10.81 -49.46 -6.82
CA GLU A 297 -11.36 -49.72 -5.46
C GLU A 297 -12.91 -49.68 -5.39
N GLY A 298 -13.59 -50.21 -6.43
CA GLY A 298 -15.04 -50.24 -6.52
C GLY A 298 -15.72 -48.92 -6.90
N LYS A 299 -14.94 -47.89 -7.26
CA LYS A 299 -15.44 -46.61 -7.76
C LYS A 299 -15.08 -46.42 -9.23
N LYS A 300 -16.05 -45.92 -10.00
CA LYS A 300 -15.79 -45.52 -11.38
C LYS A 300 -15.02 -44.20 -11.39
N VAL A 301 -13.83 -44.21 -11.94
CA VAL A 301 -12.93 -43.04 -12.04
C VAL A 301 -12.74 -42.69 -13.52
N GLN A 302 -13.06 -41.46 -13.88
CA GLN A 302 -12.80 -40.93 -15.23
C GLN A 302 -11.30 -40.63 -15.37
N LEU A 303 -10.70 -41.10 -16.46
CA LEU A 303 -9.34 -40.77 -16.85
C LEU A 303 -9.33 -39.70 -17.95
N TYR A 304 -8.30 -38.88 -17.91
CA TYR A 304 -8.09 -37.75 -18.80
C TYR A 304 -6.72 -37.84 -19.45
N LYS A 305 -6.66 -37.43 -20.70
CA LYS A 305 -5.41 -37.27 -21.43
C LYS A 305 -5.10 -35.79 -21.59
N VAL A 306 -3.91 -35.39 -21.16
CA VAL A 306 -3.47 -34.00 -21.19
C VAL A 306 -2.59 -33.79 -22.44
N ASP A 307 -2.87 -32.75 -23.23
CA ASP A 307 -2.07 -32.35 -24.39
C ASP A 307 -1.26 -31.10 -24.04
N LYS A 308 0.02 -31.30 -23.77
CA LYS A 308 0.94 -30.22 -23.40
C LYS A 308 1.24 -29.24 -24.53
N SER A 309 1.02 -29.61 -25.78
CA SER A 309 1.23 -28.72 -26.92
C SER A 309 0.23 -27.54 -26.97
N LYS A 310 -0.80 -27.59 -26.13
CA LYS A 310 -1.83 -26.55 -26.02
C LYS A 310 -1.53 -25.47 -25.00
N PHE A 311 -0.43 -25.60 -24.25
CA PHE A 311 0.03 -24.54 -23.35
C PHE A 311 1.03 -23.66 -24.11
N ASP A 312 0.80 -22.35 -24.12
CA ASP A 312 1.76 -21.38 -24.67
C ASP A 312 3.06 -21.43 -23.85
N ASP A 313 4.22 -21.51 -24.53
CA ASP A 313 5.54 -21.50 -23.92
C ASP A 313 5.91 -20.12 -23.26
N ASP A 314 5.02 -19.13 -23.32
CA ASP A 314 5.26 -17.72 -22.91
C ASP A 314 4.63 -17.32 -21.58
N ILE A 315 4.37 -18.22 -20.63
CA ILE A 315 4.00 -17.83 -19.27
C ILE A 315 5.28 -17.75 -18.42
N PRO A 316 5.80 -16.55 -18.12
CA PRO A 316 6.90 -16.42 -17.19
C PRO A 316 6.44 -16.75 -15.76
N PHE A 317 7.21 -17.62 -15.10
CA PHE A 317 7.06 -18.03 -13.70
C PHE A 317 7.19 -16.86 -12.72
#